data_8158bb7dfe83bffb60ed6e5505ce1fa3
#
_entry.id   8158bb7dfe83bffb60ed6e5505ce1fa3
#
_cell.length_a   1.000
_cell.length_b   1.000
_cell.length_c   1.000
_cell.angle_alpha   90.00
_cell.angle_beta   90.00
_cell.angle_gamma   90.00
#
_symmetry.space_group_name_H-M   'P 1'
#
loop_
_entity.id
_entity.type
_entity.pdbx_description
1 polymer ?
#
loop_
_entity_poly.entity_id
_entity_poly.type
_entity_poly.pdbx_seq_one_letter_code
_entity_poly.pdbx_strand_id
1 'polypeptide(L)'
;MRFRLESFEWQVVRGNNEDAARELLSLLQMLDTGYAQWGDGFSAWAPGLPENEVNRHICTRLAGAITALFSRSGFMVSEEGFAEMMNYHRWLALIFAVSEYRHGDHIIRNINAAGGGVVDPLTLNGDNFRLFCLSYYPDSQIALQPEQLWQYDRQTVVRLFFALMSGRALPTPAAHHKREQLLAWLPEKLKDIESLAFLPQKVLHDVYMHCSYADLAEKHLIKREINRLTARALIQYYGAYLPVHKPEPGRQKPVLAVVLEWFTCQHSIYRTHSTSMRALREHFHLVGIAQPGATDEITRGVFDEFRELSEGNIVGDAVRNLSELCPDVIYYPSVGMFPLTVYLTALRLAPLQLMALGHPATTWSEHIDGVLVEEDYLGEAGCFSEPVFTVPSDAIPYIPPASTERILPERLPFRERSKAAWPVELPVRVAVCSSVMKINPGFLETLKEISDRSRVPVQFCFYMGFAWGLTFEYLRQTICRVLPSAEVNAHLPVQEYQKALNSCELFVNPFPFGNTNGLVDTVRQGLPGVCMTGPEVHTHIDEGLFRRLGLPESLIARDRNEYVAAVLSLTDSPRLRERLQKQLMENDVEKVLFEGRPEAFAERVFHLWCDNRKQRRTGDAA
;
A
#
# COMPACT_ATOMS: atom_id res chain seq x y z
N MET A 1 10.25 24.65 5.55
CA MET A 1 11.65 24.21 5.86
C MET A 1 12.53 24.53 4.65
N ARG A 2 13.80 24.88 4.86
CA ARG A 2 14.77 25.04 3.76
C ARG A 2 15.95 24.11 4.00
N PHE A 3 16.35 23.36 2.99
CA PHE A 3 17.52 22.49 3.01
C PHE A 3 18.41 22.79 1.79
N ARG A 4 19.70 22.94 2.03
CA ARG A 4 20.71 23.11 0.97
C ARG A 4 21.75 21.99 1.09
N LEU A 5 21.90 21.22 0.04
CA LEU A 5 22.85 20.10 0.03
C LEU A 5 24.29 20.56 0.33
N GLU A 6 24.71 21.68 -0.29
CA GLU A 6 26.06 22.23 -0.07
C GLU A 6 26.28 22.70 1.39
N SER A 7 25.23 23.20 2.07
CA SER A 7 25.30 23.52 3.51
C SER A 7 25.51 22.27 4.34
N PHE A 8 24.73 21.23 4.10
CA PHE A 8 24.85 19.96 4.80
C PHE A 8 26.24 19.33 4.62
N GLU A 9 26.74 19.25 3.36
CA GLU A 9 28.09 18.77 3.06
C GLU A 9 29.16 19.59 3.82
N TRP A 10 28.98 20.91 3.87
CA TRP A 10 29.90 21.81 4.59
C TRP A 10 29.92 21.54 6.11
N GLN A 11 28.75 21.39 6.75
CA GLN A 11 28.67 21.03 8.17
C GLN A 11 29.36 19.69 8.44
N VAL A 12 29.14 18.70 7.58
CA VAL A 12 29.79 17.40 7.70
C VAL A 12 31.31 17.54 7.59
N VAL A 13 31.83 18.23 6.58
CA VAL A 13 33.28 18.41 6.38
C VAL A 13 33.94 19.14 7.57
N ARG A 14 33.28 20.16 8.11
CA ARG A 14 33.76 20.96 9.24
C ARG A 14 33.72 20.20 10.57
N GLY A 15 33.01 19.10 10.68
CA GLY A 15 32.83 18.38 11.92
C GLY A 15 31.79 18.96 12.85
N ASN A 16 30.89 19.80 12.32
CA ASN A 16 29.77 20.35 13.06
C ASN A 16 28.65 19.30 13.16
N ASN A 17 28.90 18.24 13.93
CA ASN A 17 28.08 17.03 13.95
C ASN A 17 26.62 17.28 14.33
N GLU A 18 26.36 18.16 15.33
CA GLU A 18 24.99 18.47 15.76
C GLU A 18 24.21 19.23 14.68
N ASP A 19 24.84 20.21 14.01
CA ASP A 19 24.21 20.96 12.94
C ASP A 19 23.95 20.06 11.72
N ALA A 20 24.91 19.20 11.38
CA ALA A 20 24.75 18.21 10.32
C ALA A 20 23.59 17.24 10.63
N ALA A 21 23.50 16.71 11.84
CA ALA A 21 22.41 15.81 12.25
C ALA A 21 21.04 16.52 12.20
N ARG A 22 20.97 17.80 12.59
CA ARG A 22 19.77 18.60 12.56
C ARG A 22 19.32 18.92 11.12
N GLU A 23 20.26 19.25 10.22
CA GLU A 23 19.98 19.44 8.81
C GLU A 23 19.50 18.13 8.15
N LEU A 24 20.14 16.99 8.47
CA LEU A 24 19.71 15.68 7.99
C LEU A 24 18.27 15.37 8.43
N LEU A 25 17.94 15.56 9.70
CA LEU A 25 16.58 15.34 10.20
C LEU A 25 15.56 16.23 9.48
N SER A 26 15.91 17.51 9.24
CA SER A 26 15.07 18.44 8.48
C SER A 26 14.83 17.98 7.04
N LEU A 27 15.84 17.40 6.38
CA LEU A 27 15.69 16.79 5.06
C LEU A 27 14.74 15.60 5.09
N LEU A 28 14.90 14.71 6.07
CA LEU A 28 14.05 13.52 6.20
C LEU A 28 12.58 13.88 6.47
N GLN A 29 12.33 14.91 7.27
CA GLN A 29 11.00 15.47 7.50
C GLN A 29 10.39 16.08 6.22
N MET A 30 11.22 16.74 5.41
CA MET A 30 10.80 17.28 4.11
C MET A 30 10.40 16.16 3.14
N LEU A 31 11.18 15.09 3.05
CA LEU A 31 10.86 13.91 2.24
C LEU A 31 9.59 13.19 2.74
N ASP A 32 9.36 13.17 4.04
CA ASP A 32 8.15 12.60 4.63
C ASP A 32 6.90 13.39 4.24
N THR A 33 6.94 14.70 4.38
CA THR A 33 5.85 15.61 3.97
C THR A 33 5.59 15.57 2.46
N GLY A 34 6.66 15.49 1.65
CA GLY A 34 6.60 15.48 0.19
C GLY A 34 6.42 14.08 -0.42
N TYR A 35 6.24 13.03 0.39
CA TYR A 35 6.16 11.64 -0.11
C TYR A 35 7.30 11.28 -1.08
N ALA A 36 8.54 11.42 -0.63
CA ALA A 36 9.77 11.19 -1.40
C ALA A 36 10.04 12.21 -2.54
N GLN A 37 9.29 13.29 -2.63
CA GLN A 37 9.57 14.39 -3.55
C GLN A 37 10.43 15.44 -2.85
N TRP A 38 11.29 16.09 -3.63
CA TRP A 38 11.99 17.29 -3.16
C TRP A 38 10.98 18.43 -3.00
N GLY A 39 10.84 18.96 -1.80
CA GLY A 39 9.96 20.11 -1.56
C GLY A 39 10.54 21.42 -2.13
N ASP A 40 9.72 22.45 -2.24
CA ASP A 40 10.11 23.81 -2.73
C ASP A 40 11.28 24.42 -1.93
N GLY A 41 11.49 23.96 -0.70
CA GLY A 41 12.60 24.39 0.15
C GLY A 41 13.92 23.66 -0.10
N PHE A 42 13.95 22.66 -0.98
CA PHE A 42 15.16 21.92 -1.32
C PHE A 42 15.99 22.62 -2.40
N SER A 43 17.30 22.66 -2.23
CA SER A 43 18.21 23.10 -3.28
C SER A 43 19.51 22.26 -3.29
N ALA A 44 19.95 21.91 -4.49
CA ALA A 44 21.22 21.27 -4.76
C ALA A 44 21.75 21.72 -6.12
N TRP A 45 23.04 21.92 -6.20
CA TRP A 45 23.70 22.28 -7.46
C TRP A 45 23.97 21.01 -8.28
N ALA A 46 23.33 20.88 -9.44
CA ALA A 46 23.46 19.75 -10.34
C ALA A 46 23.43 20.22 -11.81
N PRO A 47 24.44 21.02 -12.26
CA PRO A 47 24.41 21.62 -13.58
C PRO A 47 24.70 20.59 -14.68
N GLY A 48 24.02 20.74 -15.81
CA GLY A 48 24.33 20.00 -17.06
C GLY A 48 24.00 18.52 -17.06
N LEU A 49 23.32 18.02 -16.03
CA LEU A 49 22.88 16.63 -15.97
C LEU A 49 21.53 16.45 -16.69
N PRO A 50 21.33 15.33 -17.40
CA PRO A 50 20.02 14.91 -17.86
C PRO A 50 19.05 14.76 -16.68
N GLU A 51 17.78 15.09 -16.88
CA GLU A 51 16.74 15.05 -15.83
C GLU A 51 16.69 13.70 -15.10
N ASN A 52 16.80 12.61 -15.83
CA ASN A 52 16.80 11.25 -15.31
C ASN A 52 18.03 10.86 -14.48
N GLU A 53 19.08 11.69 -14.44
CA GLU A 53 20.30 11.46 -13.66
C GLU A 53 20.41 12.38 -12.45
N VAL A 54 19.63 13.46 -12.41
CA VAL A 54 19.69 14.47 -11.33
C VAL A 54 19.45 13.85 -9.97
N ASN A 55 18.40 13.05 -9.81
CA ASN A 55 18.06 12.41 -8.53
C ASN A 55 19.16 11.45 -8.06
N ARG A 56 19.72 10.65 -8.97
CA ARG A 56 20.83 9.74 -8.65
C ARG A 56 22.07 10.50 -8.19
N HIS A 57 22.41 11.57 -8.87
CA HIS A 57 23.55 12.42 -8.49
C HIS A 57 23.35 13.06 -7.11
N ILE A 58 22.20 13.66 -6.86
CA ILE A 58 21.85 14.27 -5.57
C ILE A 58 21.90 13.24 -4.44
N CYS A 59 21.26 12.09 -4.63
CA CYS A 59 21.25 11.01 -3.67
C CYS A 59 22.67 10.46 -3.41
N THR A 60 23.55 10.39 -4.42
CA THR A 60 24.93 9.95 -4.24
C THR A 60 25.73 10.93 -3.39
N ARG A 61 25.56 12.24 -3.58
CA ARG A 61 26.18 13.27 -2.74
C ARG A 61 25.65 13.20 -1.29
N LEU A 62 24.32 13.10 -1.11
CA LEU A 62 23.70 12.91 0.20
C LEU A 62 24.23 11.66 0.90
N ALA A 63 24.22 10.52 0.23
CA ALA A 63 24.71 9.26 0.78
C ALA A 63 26.21 9.34 1.15
N GLY A 64 27.02 10.03 0.34
CA GLY A 64 28.43 10.29 0.67
C GLY A 64 28.62 11.14 1.92
N ALA A 65 27.85 12.23 2.06
CA ALA A 65 27.88 13.09 3.23
C ALA A 65 27.36 12.35 4.50
N ILE A 66 26.26 11.58 4.40
CA ILE A 66 25.74 10.74 5.48
C ILE A 66 26.79 9.68 5.88
N THR A 67 27.45 9.05 4.91
CA THR A 67 28.54 8.10 5.16
C THR A 67 29.67 8.74 5.96
N ALA A 68 30.10 9.94 5.58
CA ALA A 68 31.16 10.67 6.27
C ALA A 68 30.76 11.06 7.70
N LEU A 69 29.48 11.44 7.90
CA LEU A 69 28.95 11.76 9.22
C LEU A 69 28.89 10.53 10.14
N PHE A 70 28.24 9.43 9.66
CA PHE A 70 28.00 8.24 10.46
C PHE A 70 29.25 7.40 10.71
N SER A 71 30.26 7.47 9.82
CA SER A 71 31.55 6.79 9.99
C SER A 71 32.56 7.60 10.81
N ARG A 72 32.21 8.81 11.26
CA ARG A 72 33.14 9.67 12.00
C ARG A 72 33.39 9.15 13.42
N SER A 73 34.64 9.05 13.79
CA SER A 73 35.02 8.70 15.18
C SER A 73 34.43 9.71 16.17
N GLY A 74 33.75 9.19 17.20
CA GLY A 74 33.10 10.01 18.22
C GLY A 74 31.74 10.62 17.83
N PHE A 75 31.21 10.35 16.64
CA PHE A 75 29.83 10.70 16.34
C PHE A 75 28.88 9.72 17.03
N MET A 76 28.03 10.26 17.89
CA MET A 76 27.05 9.49 18.65
C MET A 76 25.67 10.07 18.46
N VAL A 77 24.66 9.20 18.43
CA VAL A 77 23.25 9.59 18.30
C VAL A 77 22.57 9.40 19.66
N SER A 78 21.95 10.48 20.19
CA SER A 78 21.16 10.39 21.42
C SER A 78 19.97 9.44 21.25
N GLU A 79 19.37 9.02 22.35
CA GLU A 79 18.20 8.14 22.32
C GLU A 79 17.01 8.82 21.64
N GLU A 80 16.77 10.09 21.96
CA GLU A 80 15.70 10.90 21.35
C GLU A 80 15.96 11.12 19.85
N GLY A 81 17.20 11.47 19.48
CA GLY A 81 17.60 11.64 18.07
C GLY A 81 17.46 10.34 17.27
N PHE A 82 17.83 9.21 17.87
CA PHE A 82 17.62 7.89 17.27
C PHE A 82 16.13 7.57 17.08
N ALA A 83 15.33 7.75 18.13
CA ALA A 83 13.88 7.48 18.06
C ALA A 83 13.20 8.33 16.99
N GLU A 84 13.59 9.61 16.86
CA GLU A 84 13.07 10.51 15.84
C GLU A 84 13.52 10.09 14.42
N MET A 85 14.81 9.82 14.21
CA MET A 85 15.34 9.39 12.91
C MET A 85 14.74 8.06 12.44
N MET A 86 14.44 7.12 13.35
CA MET A 86 13.82 5.84 13.01
C MET A 86 12.41 5.99 12.44
N ASN A 87 11.68 7.05 12.77
CA ASN A 87 10.41 7.36 12.12
C ASN A 87 10.57 7.72 10.63
N TYR A 88 11.76 8.11 10.22
CA TYR A 88 12.10 8.52 8.85
C TYR A 88 13.12 7.58 8.18
N HIS A 89 13.45 6.47 8.81
CA HIS A 89 14.47 5.52 8.33
C HIS A 89 14.23 5.10 6.87
N ARG A 90 12.98 4.95 6.45
CA ARG A 90 12.61 4.64 5.05
C ARG A 90 13.17 5.66 4.05
N TRP A 91 13.30 6.92 4.43
CA TRP A 91 13.84 7.96 3.56
C TRP A 91 15.36 7.92 3.49
N LEU A 92 16.03 7.59 4.60
CA LEU A 92 17.46 7.25 4.57
C LEU A 92 17.70 6.07 3.62
N ALA A 93 16.96 4.98 3.80
CA ALA A 93 17.06 3.81 2.95
C ALA A 93 16.84 4.15 1.47
N LEU A 94 15.87 5.00 1.15
CA LEU A 94 15.53 5.39 -0.22
C LEU A 94 16.62 6.29 -0.84
N ILE A 95 17.22 7.22 -0.09
CA ILE A 95 18.37 8.02 -0.54
C ILE A 95 19.51 7.08 -0.96
N PHE A 96 19.84 6.09 -0.11
CA PHE A 96 20.88 5.12 -0.45
C PHE A 96 20.49 4.23 -1.63
N ALA A 97 19.25 3.73 -1.68
CA ALA A 97 18.78 2.85 -2.75
C ALA A 97 18.85 3.51 -4.14
N VAL A 98 18.56 4.82 -4.23
CA VAL A 98 18.64 5.61 -5.47
C VAL A 98 20.10 5.97 -5.81
N SER A 99 20.98 6.10 -4.81
CA SER A 99 22.38 6.48 -4.98
C SER A 99 23.24 5.37 -5.62
N GLU A 100 24.47 5.70 -6.00
CA GLU A 100 25.47 4.72 -6.45
C GLU A 100 25.92 3.77 -5.31
N TYR A 101 25.69 4.13 -4.04
CA TYR A 101 25.99 3.25 -2.90
C TYR A 101 24.99 2.11 -2.73
N ARG A 102 23.72 2.32 -3.08
CA ARG A 102 22.57 1.40 -3.00
C ARG A 102 22.15 0.98 -1.59
N HIS A 103 23.06 0.84 -0.64
CA HIS A 103 22.82 0.47 0.75
C HIS A 103 23.92 1.00 1.69
N GLY A 104 23.73 0.84 3.00
CA GLY A 104 24.60 1.37 4.04
C GLY A 104 25.68 0.41 4.57
N ASP A 105 25.91 -0.75 3.93
CA ASP A 105 26.80 -1.80 4.47
C ASP A 105 28.24 -1.35 4.68
N HIS A 106 28.73 -0.42 3.87
CA HIS A 106 30.05 0.16 4.03
C HIS A 106 30.15 1.01 5.32
N ILE A 107 29.08 1.69 5.74
CA ILE A 107 29.03 2.42 7.00
C ILE A 107 29.13 1.41 8.16
N ILE A 108 28.35 0.33 8.10
CA ILE A 108 28.36 -0.73 9.11
C ILE A 108 29.76 -1.32 9.26
N ARG A 109 30.43 -1.59 8.14
CA ARG A 109 31.82 -2.06 8.15
C ARG A 109 32.79 -1.03 8.75
N ASN A 110 32.62 0.25 8.43
CA ASN A 110 33.46 1.32 8.94
C ASN A 110 33.35 1.47 10.47
N ILE A 111 32.13 1.48 11.00
CA ILE A 111 31.94 1.63 12.46
C ILE A 111 32.41 0.39 13.24
N ASN A 112 32.40 -0.80 12.64
CA ASN A 112 32.87 -2.04 13.25
C ASN A 112 34.38 -2.27 13.06
N ALA A 113 35.01 -1.72 12.03
CA ALA A 113 36.45 -1.86 11.77
C ALA A 113 37.36 -1.06 12.73
N ALA A 114 36.82 -0.14 13.48
CA ALA A 114 37.59 0.69 14.45
C ALA A 114 38.34 -0.11 15.52
N GLY A 115 38.16 -1.42 15.58
CA GLY A 115 38.85 -2.35 16.53
C GLY A 115 40.01 -3.17 15.93
N GLY A 116 40.41 -3.00 14.67
CA GLY A 116 41.67 -3.55 14.12
C GLY A 116 41.67 -5.03 13.74
N GLY A 117 40.67 -5.53 13.04
CA GLY A 117 40.64 -6.92 12.51
C GLY A 117 39.57 -7.13 11.42
N VAL A 118 39.55 -8.35 10.82
CA VAL A 118 38.40 -8.79 10.01
C VAL A 118 37.24 -8.99 10.97
N VAL A 119 36.37 -8.00 11.08
CA VAL A 119 35.29 -7.97 12.05
C VAL A 119 34.03 -8.48 11.37
N ASP A 120 33.32 -9.41 12.04
CA ASP A 120 31.95 -9.77 11.69
C ASP A 120 31.14 -8.46 11.60
N PRO A 121 30.46 -8.19 10.49
CA PRO A 121 29.63 -7.00 10.32
C PRO A 121 28.57 -6.83 11.41
N LEU A 122 28.29 -7.88 12.18
CA LEU A 122 27.38 -7.88 13.31
C LEU A 122 28.07 -7.87 14.68
N THR A 123 29.34 -7.42 14.76
CA THR A 123 29.95 -7.11 16.07
C THR A 123 29.25 -5.90 16.67
N LEU A 124 28.32 -6.17 17.59
CA LEU A 124 27.50 -5.16 18.24
C LEU A 124 28.23 -4.60 19.45
N ASN A 125 28.34 -3.29 19.56
CA ASN A 125 28.72 -2.63 20.78
C ASN A 125 27.73 -1.49 21.07
N GLY A 126 27.54 -1.16 22.36
CA GLY A 126 26.53 -0.21 22.81
C GLY A 126 26.63 1.17 22.15
N ASP A 127 27.84 1.64 21.92
CA ASP A 127 28.09 2.97 21.35
C ASP A 127 27.71 3.07 19.86
N ASN A 128 27.89 1.97 19.14
CA ASN A 128 27.66 1.92 17.68
C ASN A 128 26.31 1.33 17.29
N PHE A 129 25.55 0.75 18.21
CA PHE A 129 24.33 -0.01 17.88
C PHE A 129 23.25 0.87 17.25
N ARG A 130 23.07 2.10 17.73
CA ARG A 130 22.12 3.04 17.12
C ARG A 130 22.53 3.42 15.68
N LEU A 131 23.84 3.63 15.45
CA LEU A 131 24.36 3.89 14.11
C LEU A 131 24.22 2.67 13.19
N PHE A 132 24.43 1.45 13.72
CA PHE A 132 24.12 0.22 13.00
C PHE A 132 22.65 0.22 12.54
N CYS A 133 21.70 0.44 13.46
CA CYS A 133 20.29 0.46 13.13
C CYS A 133 19.93 1.53 12.09
N LEU A 134 20.51 2.74 12.19
CA LEU A 134 20.30 3.83 11.22
C LEU A 134 20.92 3.56 9.85
N SER A 135 21.90 2.66 9.76
CA SER A 135 22.63 2.36 8.52
C SER A 135 22.25 1.03 7.87
N TYR A 136 21.45 0.20 8.56
CA TYR A 136 20.99 -1.09 8.05
C TYR A 136 19.66 -0.92 7.31
N TYR A 137 19.70 -1.07 5.97
CA TYR A 137 18.56 -0.79 5.10
C TYR A 137 17.94 -2.07 4.51
N PRO A 138 16.72 -1.99 3.95
CA PRO A 138 16.10 -3.14 3.28
C PRO A 138 17.00 -3.78 2.22
N ASP A 139 17.74 -2.96 1.45
CA ASP A 139 18.65 -3.43 0.38
C ASP A 139 20.02 -3.91 0.87
N SER A 140 20.30 -3.85 2.17
CA SER A 140 21.55 -4.35 2.75
C SER A 140 21.83 -5.80 2.34
N GLN A 141 23.07 -6.09 1.95
CA GLN A 141 23.54 -7.44 1.61
C GLN A 141 24.03 -8.21 2.85
N ILE A 142 24.18 -7.54 3.99
CA ILE A 142 24.43 -8.18 5.28
C ILE A 142 23.18 -8.96 5.68
N ALA A 143 23.33 -10.24 5.99
CA ALA A 143 22.20 -11.09 6.40
C ALA A 143 21.58 -10.58 7.68
N LEU A 144 20.25 -10.48 7.72
CA LEU A 144 19.52 -10.15 8.92
C LEU A 144 19.53 -11.33 9.90
N GLN A 145 19.94 -11.09 11.14
CA GLN A 145 19.94 -12.07 12.23
C GLN A 145 19.00 -11.60 13.35
N PRO A 146 17.67 -11.79 13.20
CA PRO A 146 16.67 -11.20 14.08
C PRO A 146 16.85 -11.63 15.55
N GLU A 147 17.12 -12.91 15.80
CA GLU A 147 17.27 -13.45 17.15
C GLU A 147 18.47 -12.84 17.89
N GLN A 148 19.63 -12.71 17.23
CA GLN A 148 20.82 -12.10 17.81
C GLN A 148 20.60 -10.63 18.16
N LEU A 149 20.00 -9.88 17.25
CA LEU A 149 19.70 -8.46 17.43
C LEU A 149 18.67 -8.25 18.55
N TRP A 150 17.66 -9.12 18.63
CA TRP A 150 16.62 -9.06 19.67
C TRP A 150 17.18 -9.33 21.08
N GLN A 151 18.05 -10.33 21.19
CA GLN A 151 18.72 -10.65 22.45
C GLN A 151 19.66 -9.54 22.93
N TYR A 152 20.23 -8.79 21.98
CA TYR A 152 21.14 -7.68 22.30
C TYR A 152 20.39 -6.47 22.89
N ASP A 153 19.39 -5.94 22.16
CA ASP A 153 18.53 -4.84 22.64
C ASP A 153 17.20 -4.82 21.88
N ARG A 154 16.20 -5.50 22.45
CA ARG A 154 14.86 -5.63 21.83
C ARG A 154 14.12 -4.31 21.66
N GLN A 155 14.33 -3.33 22.58
CA GLN A 155 13.61 -2.05 22.53
C GLN A 155 14.13 -1.15 21.40
N THR A 156 15.43 -1.19 21.16
CA THR A 156 16.05 -0.48 20.04
C THR A 156 15.77 -1.17 18.73
N VAL A 157 15.95 -2.49 18.65
CA VAL A 157 15.88 -3.22 17.38
C VAL A 157 14.47 -3.38 16.83
N VAL A 158 13.44 -3.38 17.68
CA VAL A 158 12.05 -3.44 17.20
C VAL A 158 11.72 -2.24 16.30
N ARG A 159 12.30 -1.06 16.57
CA ARG A 159 12.18 0.11 15.70
C ARG A 159 12.79 -0.15 14.32
N LEU A 160 13.98 -0.78 14.28
CA LEU A 160 14.60 -1.18 13.01
C LEU A 160 13.74 -2.18 12.25
N PHE A 161 13.21 -3.20 12.90
CA PHE A 161 12.40 -4.22 12.23
C PHE A 161 11.12 -3.64 11.59
N PHE A 162 10.45 -2.73 12.29
CA PHE A 162 9.33 -2.00 11.70
C PHE A 162 9.76 -1.10 10.54
N ALA A 163 10.87 -0.39 10.69
CA ALA A 163 11.40 0.48 9.65
C ALA A 163 11.76 -0.30 8.37
N LEU A 164 12.35 -1.50 8.49
CA LEU A 164 12.69 -2.36 7.35
C LEU A 164 11.46 -2.83 6.56
N MET A 165 10.30 -2.98 7.23
CA MET A 165 9.04 -3.40 6.61
C MET A 165 8.16 -2.24 6.14
N SER A 166 8.47 -0.99 6.52
CA SER A 166 7.61 0.17 6.28
C SER A 166 7.72 0.75 4.87
N GLY A 167 8.70 0.33 4.08
CA GLY A 167 8.89 0.84 2.72
C GLY A 167 7.67 0.59 1.83
N ARG A 168 7.25 1.61 1.06
CA ARG A 168 6.16 1.46 0.09
C ARG A 168 6.48 0.43 -0.99
N ALA A 169 7.73 0.34 -1.41
CA ALA A 169 8.20 -0.62 -2.39
C ALA A 169 9.41 -1.37 -1.84
N LEU A 170 9.39 -2.68 -1.94
CA LEU A 170 10.48 -3.58 -1.57
C LEU A 170 10.77 -4.52 -2.77
N PRO A 171 11.19 -3.97 -3.92
CA PRO A 171 11.24 -4.69 -5.20
C PRO A 171 12.50 -5.54 -5.37
N THR A 172 13.49 -5.44 -4.47
CA THR A 172 14.72 -6.22 -4.55
C THR A 172 14.61 -7.52 -3.76
N PRO A 173 15.31 -8.60 -4.17
CA PRO A 173 15.32 -9.86 -3.43
C PRO A 173 15.74 -9.70 -1.96
N ALA A 174 16.74 -8.85 -1.68
CA ALA A 174 17.22 -8.61 -0.32
C ALA A 174 16.16 -7.95 0.58
N ALA A 175 15.49 -6.91 0.07
CA ALA A 175 14.43 -6.20 0.81
C ALA A 175 13.20 -7.08 1.03
N HIS A 176 12.78 -7.79 -0.01
CA HIS A 176 11.64 -8.71 0.06
C HIS A 176 11.89 -9.84 1.06
N HIS A 177 13.06 -10.50 0.98
CA HIS A 177 13.41 -11.60 1.89
C HIS A 177 13.42 -11.17 3.37
N LYS A 178 13.95 -9.99 3.68
CA LYS A 178 13.93 -9.47 5.06
C LYS A 178 12.52 -9.23 5.58
N ARG A 179 11.62 -8.70 4.72
CA ARG A 179 10.21 -8.55 5.11
C ARG A 179 9.56 -9.90 5.40
N GLU A 180 9.73 -10.90 4.52
CA GLU A 180 9.19 -12.24 4.73
C GLU A 180 9.72 -12.86 6.03
N GLN A 181 11.03 -12.78 6.26
CA GLN A 181 11.68 -13.28 7.48
C GLN A 181 11.12 -12.60 8.74
N LEU A 182 10.95 -11.28 8.72
CA LEU A 182 10.42 -10.53 9.86
C LEU A 182 8.95 -10.81 10.11
N LEU A 183 8.13 -10.93 9.07
CA LEU A 183 6.71 -11.26 9.21
C LEU A 183 6.49 -12.67 9.76
N ALA A 184 7.37 -13.61 9.44
CA ALA A 184 7.33 -14.96 10.01
C ALA A 184 7.76 -15.01 11.48
N TRP A 185 8.73 -14.18 11.86
CA TRP A 185 9.42 -14.27 13.17
C TRP A 185 8.88 -13.30 14.23
N LEU A 186 8.61 -12.04 13.82
CA LEU A 186 8.34 -10.94 14.75
C LEU A 186 7.00 -11.04 15.51
N PRO A 187 5.89 -11.58 14.96
CA PRO A 187 4.62 -11.64 15.69
C PRO A 187 4.73 -12.32 17.06
N GLU A 188 5.47 -13.42 17.17
CA GLU A 188 5.65 -14.10 18.45
C GLU A 188 6.52 -13.28 19.43
N LYS A 189 7.51 -12.55 18.93
CA LYS A 189 8.41 -11.73 19.75
C LYS A 189 7.77 -10.42 20.21
N LEU A 190 6.82 -9.87 19.46
CA LEU A 190 6.09 -8.67 19.87
C LEU A 190 5.27 -8.86 21.13
N LYS A 191 4.98 -10.09 21.55
CA LYS A 191 4.36 -10.40 22.85
C LYS A 191 5.21 -9.90 24.03
N ASP A 192 6.53 -9.83 23.86
CA ASP A 192 7.48 -9.32 24.85
C ASP A 192 7.55 -7.79 24.92
N ILE A 193 6.91 -7.09 23.96
CA ILE A 193 6.84 -5.63 23.94
C ILE A 193 5.59 -5.17 24.70
N GLU A 194 5.80 -4.33 25.69
CA GLU A 194 4.73 -3.91 26.60
C GLU A 194 4.09 -2.57 26.23
N SER A 195 4.79 -1.72 25.48
CA SER A 195 4.35 -0.37 25.18
C SER A 195 4.43 -0.06 23.69
N LEU A 196 3.37 0.56 23.18
CA LEU A 196 3.33 1.11 21.83
C LEU A 196 4.41 2.17 21.58
N ALA A 197 4.89 2.86 22.64
CA ALA A 197 5.94 3.88 22.56
C ALA A 197 7.29 3.34 22.06
N PHE A 198 7.53 2.04 22.15
CA PHE A 198 8.74 1.43 21.60
C PHE A 198 8.68 1.25 20.07
N LEU A 199 7.51 1.37 19.45
CA LEU A 199 7.34 1.26 18.00
C LEU A 199 7.48 2.63 17.33
N PRO A 200 7.98 2.69 16.07
CA PRO A 200 8.05 3.93 15.32
C PRO A 200 6.63 4.33 14.84
N GLN A 201 6.02 5.31 15.52
CA GLN A 201 4.61 5.65 15.37
C GLN A 201 4.21 6.10 13.95
N LYS A 202 5.11 6.80 13.25
CA LYS A 202 4.83 7.30 11.91
C LYS A 202 4.74 6.23 10.83
N VAL A 203 5.33 5.05 11.07
CA VAL A 203 5.37 3.95 10.09
C VAL A 203 4.58 2.72 10.53
N LEU A 204 3.91 2.79 11.68
CA LEU A 204 3.14 1.68 12.23
C LEU A 204 2.04 1.21 11.27
N HIS A 205 1.25 2.15 10.74
CA HIS A 205 0.18 1.86 9.79
C HIS A 205 0.71 1.37 8.43
N ASP A 206 1.90 1.83 8.02
CA ASP A 206 2.54 1.30 6.81
C ASP A 206 2.85 -0.19 6.97
N VAL A 207 3.43 -0.61 8.09
CA VAL A 207 3.68 -2.03 8.36
C VAL A 207 2.38 -2.83 8.43
N TYR A 208 1.36 -2.27 9.10
CA TYR A 208 0.03 -2.87 9.20
C TYR A 208 -0.61 -3.12 7.83
N MET A 209 -0.51 -2.17 6.91
CA MET A 209 -1.06 -2.28 5.56
C MET A 209 -0.13 -3.10 4.64
N HIS A 210 1.18 -2.78 4.63
CA HIS A 210 2.11 -3.33 3.64
C HIS A 210 2.44 -4.80 3.86
N CYS A 211 2.17 -5.38 5.04
CA CYS A 211 2.30 -6.82 5.22
C CYS A 211 1.45 -7.63 4.21
N SER A 212 0.33 -7.06 3.76
CA SER A 212 -0.56 -7.70 2.77
C SER A 212 0.09 -7.98 1.41
N TYR A 213 1.18 -7.28 1.09
CA TYR A 213 1.94 -7.46 -0.17
C TYR A 213 3.04 -8.51 -0.07
N ALA A 214 3.17 -9.21 1.05
CA ALA A 214 4.11 -10.30 1.27
C ALA A 214 3.60 -11.62 0.67
N ASP A 215 4.51 -12.55 0.43
CA ASP A 215 4.19 -13.89 -0.07
C ASP A 215 3.79 -14.85 1.05
N LEU A 216 4.25 -14.61 2.28
CA LEU A 216 3.99 -15.45 3.44
C LEU A 216 2.48 -15.60 3.71
N ALA A 217 1.99 -16.81 3.96
CA ALA A 217 0.58 -17.06 4.26
C ALA A 217 0.13 -16.38 5.57
N GLU A 218 0.97 -16.42 6.60
CA GLU A 218 0.69 -15.86 7.93
C GLU A 218 1.07 -14.38 8.06
N LYS A 219 1.31 -13.68 6.95
CA LYS A 219 1.78 -12.28 6.90
C LYS A 219 0.96 -11.29 7.75
N HIS A 220 -0.31 -11.57 7.96
CA HIS A 220 -1.22 -10.70 8.70
C HIS A 220 -1.17 -10.88 10.23
N LEU A 221 -0.48 -11.90 10.76
CA LEU A 221 -0.38 -12.12 12.21
C LEU A 221 0.23 -10.93 12.97
N ILE A 222 1.09 -10.17 12.32
CA ILE A 222 1.68 -8.96 12.92
C ILE A 222 0.62 -7.93 13.32
N LYS A 223 -0.53 -7.88 12.61
CA LYS A 223 -1.63 -6.97 12.91
C LYS A 223 -2.25 -7.24 14.27
N ARG A 224 -2.34 -8.50 14.68
CA ARG A 224 -2.87 -8.88 16.00
C ARG A 224 -2.07 -8.23 17.13
N GLU A 225 -0.74 -8.28 17.05
CA GLU A 225 0.11 -7.72 18.08
C GLU A 225 0.12 -6.17 18.04
N ILE A 226 0.06 -5.58 16.85
CA ILE A 226 -0.13 -4.13 16.71
C ILE A 226 -1.46 -3.71 17.36
N ASN A 227 -2.55 -4.40 17.09
CA ASN A 227 -3.86 -4.12 17.68
C ASN A 227 -3.82 -4.23 19.21
N ARG A 228 -3.18 -5.26 19.77
CA ARG A 228 -3.00 -5.45 21.21
C ARG A 228 -2.29 -4.26 21.87
N LEU A 229 -1.18 -3.84 21.30
CA LEU A 229 -0.40 -2.69 21.81
C LEU A 229 -1.17 -1.39 21.67
N THR A 230 -1.85 -1.22 20.54
CA THR A 230 -2.68 -0.04 20.25
C THR A 230 -3.87 0.05 21.20
N ALA A 231 -4.63 -1.04 21.37
CA ALA A 231 -5.77 -1.10 22.30
C ALA A 231 -5.33 -0.74 23.72
N ARG A 232 -4.23 -1.33 24.21
CA ARG A 232 -3.71 -1.04 25.55
C ARG A 232 -3.38 0.45 25.74
N ALA A 233 -2.70 1.05 24.76
CA ALA A 233 -2.36 2.46 24.81
C ALA A 233 -3.61 3.36 24.77
N LEU A 234 -4.54 3.08 23.85
CA LEU A 234 -5.76 3.90 23.68
C LEU A 234 -6.72 3.78 24.87
N ILE A 235 -6.89 2.60 25.46
CA ILE A 235 -7.71 2.42 26.66
C ILE A 235 -7.13 3.22 27.82
N GLN A 236 -5.80 3.27 27.96
CA GLN A 236 -5.16 4.08 28.98
C GLN A 236 -5.46 5.58 28.85
N TYR A 237 -5.50 6.10 27.60
CA TYR A 237 -5.71 7.53 27.33
C TYR A 237 -7.18 7.91 27.17
N TYR A 238 -8.00 7.03 26.59
CA TYR A 238 -9.37 7.35 26.16
C TYR A 238 -10.43 6.44 26.77
N GLY A 239 -10.08 5.50 27.66
CA GLY A 239 -11.03 4.52 28.22
C GLY A 239 -12.27 5.14 28.87
N ALA A 240 -12.12 6.31 29.52
CA ALA A 240 -13.23 7.05 30.13
C ALA A 240 -14.20 7.68 29.10
N TYR A 241 -13.78 7.79 27.83
CA TYR A 241 -14.57 8.40 26.75
C TYR A 241 -15.16 7.36 25.79
N LEU A 242 -14.95 6.06 26.05
CA LEU A 242 -15.53 5.02 25.20
C LEU A 242 -17.06 5.05 25.31
N PRO A 243 -17.80 4.88 24.19
CA PRO A 243 -19.24 4.99 24.18
C PRO A 243 -19.91 3.98 25.12
N VAL A 244 -20.79 4.44 25.97
CA VAL A 244 -21.73 3.59 26.70
C VAL A 244 -23.01 3.52 25.90
N HIS A 245 -23.18 2.45 25.14
CA HIS A 245 -24.30 2.29 24.22
C HIS A 245 -25.62 2.13 24.99
N LYS A 246 -26.37 3.20 25.07
CA LYS A 246 -27.77 3.18 25.53
C LYS A 246 -28.66 3.47 24.33
N PRO A 247 -29.70 2.63 24.07
CA PRO A 247 -30.65 2.94 23.02
C PRO A 247 -31.28 4.30 23.28
N GLU A 248 -31.17 5.23 22.34
CA GLU A 248 -31.95 6.49 22.44
C GLU A 248 -33.39 6.24 22.03
N PRO A 249 -34.37 6.41 22.96
CA PRO A 249 -35.76 6.29 22.61
C PRO A 249 -36.18 7.45 21.69
N GLY A 250 -36.77 7.11 20.53
CA GLY A 250 -37.36 8.10 19.62
C GLY A 250 -36.57 8.38 18.32
N ARG A 251 -35.40 7.78 18.08
CA ARG A 251 -34.72 7.87 16.76
C ARG A 251 -35.58 7.20 15.69
N GLN A 252 -35.79 7.91 14.57
CA GLN A 252 -36.58 7.38 13.44
C GLN A 252 -35.78 6.30 12.67
N LYS A 253 -34.46 6.48 12.53
CA LYS A 253 -33.52 5.53 11.90
C LYS A 253 -32.35 5.25 12.83
N PRO A 254 -31.79 4.02 12.81
CA PRO A 254 -30.51 3.76 13.47
C PRO A 254 -29.39 4.60 12.84
N VAL A 255 -28.39 4.93 13.64
CA VAL A 255 -27.24 5.73 13.20
C VAL A 255 -26.11 4.81 12.76
N LEU A 256 -25.63 5.01 11.54
CA LEU A 256 -24.45 4.34 11.01
C LEU A 256 -23.35 5.39 10.77
N ALA A 257 -22.25 5.26 11.51
CA ALA A 257 -21.04 6.06 11.28
C ALA A 257 -20.12 5.37 10.26
N VAL A 258 -19.71 6.09 9.23
CA VAL A 258 -18.70 5.63 8.27
C VAL A 258 -17.38 6.33 8.58
N VAL A 259 -16.39 5.57 9.00
CA VAL A 259 -15.04 6.10 9.24
C VAL A 259 -14.22 5.97 7.95
N LEU A 260 -13.83 7.11 7.41
CA LEU A 260 -13.19 7.20 6.10
C LEU A 260 -11.68 7.39 6.24
N GLU A 261 -10.97 6.75 5.34
CA GLU A 261 -9.58 7.02 4.99
C GLU A 261 -9.56 8.03 3.81
N TRP A 262 -8.87 7.74 2.71
CA TRP A 262 -8.98 8.54 1.50
C TRP A 262 -10.34 8.35 0.83
N PHE A 263 -11.10 9.43 0.63
CA PHE A 263 -12.42 9.39 0.00
C PHE A 263 -12.68 10.66 -0.84
N THR A 264 -11.73 11.03 -1.68
CA THR A 264 -11.95 12.06 -2.71
C THR A 264 -12.55 11.45 -3.97
N CYS A 265 -13.19 12.23 -4.82
CA CYS A 265 -13.83 11.75 -6.05
C CYS A 265 -12.87 11.06 -7.05
N GLN A 266 -11.56 11.31 -6.91
CA GLN A 266 -10.51 10.68 -7.70
C GLN A 266 -9.97 9.38 -7.07
N HIS A 267 -10.30 9.12 -5.80
CA HIS A 267 -9.73 7.98 -5.08
C HIS A 267 -10.49 6.68 -5.37
N SER A 268 -9.75 5.57 -5.34
CA SER A 268 -10.28 4.23 -5.61
C SER A 268 -11.47 3.85 -4.70
N ILE A 269 -11.43 4.21 -3.41
CA ILE A 269 -12.50 3.89 -2.45
C ILE A 269 -13.82 4.56 -2.83
N TYR A 270 -13.78 5.79 -3.35
CA TYR A 270 -15.00 6.43 -3.86
C TYR A 270 -15.55 5.68 -5.08
N ARG A 271 -14.68 5.28 -6.00
CA ARG A 271 -15.06 4.53 -7.20
C ARG A 271 -15.69 3.16 -6.88
N THR A 272 -15.24 2.51 -5.81
CA THR A 272 -15.66 1.14 -5.46
C THR A 272 -16.80 1.10 -4.44
N HIS A 273 -16.92 2.06 -3.52
CA HIS A 273 -17.82 1.94 -2.36
C HIS A 273 -18.90 3.04 -2.27
N SER A 274 -18.80 4.13 -3.04
CA SER A 274 -19.73 5.26 -2.86
C SER A 274 -21.19 4.90 -3.15
N THR A 275 -21.44 4.01 -4.11
CA THR A 275 -22.79 3.59 -4.50
C THR A 275 -23.46 2.78 -3.39
N SER A 276 -22.78 1.78 -2.86
CA SER A 276 -23.26 0.96 -1.75
C SER A 276 -23.43 1.78 -0.46
N MET A 277 -22.53 2.74 -0.19
CA MET A 277 -22.70 3.66 0.94
C MET A 277 -23.94 4.55 0.81
N ARG A 278 -24.22 5.08 -0.37
CA ARG A 278 -25.46 5.87 -0.59
C ARG A 278 -26.71 5.04 -0.34
N ALA A 279 -26.71 3.77 -0.71
CA ALA A 279 -27.85 2.88 -0.48
C ALA A 279 -28.14 2.66 1.01
N LEU A 280 -27.12 2.70 1.89
CA LEU A 280 -27.30 2.60 3.34
C LEU A 280 -28.26 3.67 3.91
N ARG A 281 -28.40 4.83 3.24
CA ARG A 281 -29.31 5.90 3.66
C ARG A 281 -30.78 5.48 3.67
N GLU A 282 -31.13 4.42 2.98
CA GLU A 282 -32.50 3.87 3.01
C GLU A 282 -32.85 3.40 4.43
N HIS A 283 -31.92 2.76 5.12
CA HIS A 283 -32.14 2.12 6.41
C HIS A 283 -31.55 2.88 7.60
N PHE A 284 -30.51 3.70 7.38
CA PHE A 284 -29.74 4.37 8.41
C PHE A 284 -29.71 5.89 8.22
N HIS A 285 -29.55 6.62 9.33
CA HIS A 285 -28.99 7.96 9.28
C HIS A 285 -27.47 7.85 9.14
N LEU A 286 -26.95 8.26 7.99
CA LEU A 286 -25.57 8.00 7.59
C LEU A 286 -24.67 9.19 7.93
N VAL A 287 -23.69 8.99 8.80
CA VAL A 287 -22.74 10.01 9.25
C VAL A 287 -21.33 9.68 8.77
N GLY A 288 -20.75 10.53 7.91
CA GLY A 288 -19.36 10.41 7.50
C GLY A 288 -18.41 11.06 8.51
N ILE A 289 -17.31 10.39 8.84
CA ILE A 289 -16.25 10.90 9.73
C ILE A 289 -14.92 10.75 9.03
N ALA A 290 -14.17 11.85 8.89
CA ALA A 290 -12.87 11.84 8.24
C ALA A 290 -11.92 12.88 8.82
N GLN A 291 -10.61 12.64 8.66
CA GLN A 291 -9.61 13.65 8.95
C GLN A 291 -9.58 14.75 7.87
N PRO A 292 -9.05 15.94 8.18
CA PRO A 292 -8.94 17.04 7.22
C PRO A 292 -8.21 16.62 5.93
N GLY A 293 -8.72 17.07 4.77
CA GLY A 293 -8.12 16.78 3.47
C GLY A 293 -8.38 15.38 2.90
N ALA A 294 -9.04 14.49 3.63
CA ALA A 294 -9.34 13.13 3.17
C ALA A 294 -10.55 13.05 2.22
N THR A 295 -11.40 14.07 2.19
CA THR A 295 -12.64 14.14 1.41
C THR A 295 -12.73 15.45 0.61
N ASP A 296 -13.66 15.50 -0.33
CA ASP A 296 -14.04 16.70 -1.07
C ASP A 296 -15.56 16.94 -0.98
N GLU A 297 -16.07 18.07 -1.52
CA GLU A 297 -17.50 18.42 -1.46
C GLU A 297 -18.40 17.39 -2.14
N ILE A 298 -17.93 16.79 -3.25
CA ILE A 298 -18.68 15.75 -3.98
C ILE A 298 -18.89 14.53 -3.10
N THR A 299 -17.83 14.09 -2.43
CA THR A 299 -17.85 12.86 -1.65
C THR A 299 -18.57 13.03 -0.31
N ARG A 300 -18.55 14.23 0.28
CA ARG A 300 -19.35 14.56 1.46
C ARG A 300 -20.86 14.43 1.22
N GLY A 301 -21.33 14.66 -0.03
CA GLY A 301 -22.72 14.48 -0.45
C GLY A 301 -23.23 13.02 -0.42
N VAL A 302 -22.39 12.04 -0.14
CA VAL A 302 -22.80 10.65 0.08
C VAL A 302 -23.56 10.49 1.41
N PHE A 303 -23.29 11.34 2.41
CA PHE A 303 -23.76 11.24 3.78
C PHE A 303 -24.94 12.17 4.06
N ASP A 304 -25.74 11.85 5.08
CA ASP A 304 -26.79 12.75 5.63
C ASP A 304 -26.15 13.83 6.52
N GLU A 305 -25.09 13.46 7.26
CA GLU A 305 -24.28 14.35 8.10
C GLU A 305 -22.80 14.03 7.85
N PHE A 306 -21.94 15.05 7.90
CA PHE A 306 -20.50 14.88 7.76
C PHE A 306 -19.76 15.60 8.89
N ARG A 307 -18.84 14.92 9.54
CA ARG A 307 -17.98 15.43 10.61
C ARG A 307 -16.53 15.38 10.21
N GLU A 308 -15.92 16.55 10.01
CA GLU A 308 -14.48 16.66 9.83
C GLU A 308 -13.79 16.73 11.18
N LEU A 309 -12.78 15.89 11.39
CA LEU A 309 -12.03 15.82 12.63
C LEU A 309 -11.07 17.02 12.77
N SER A 310 -10.81 17.42 14.00
CA SER A 310 -9.89 18.52 14.31
C SER A 310 -8.43 18.11 14.07
N GLU A 311 -7.62 19.03 13.58
CA GLU A 311 -6.18 18.84 13.50
C GLU A 311 -5.54 18.70 14.90
N GLY A 312 -4.45 17.96 14.99
CA GLY A 312 -3.64 17.81 16.20
C GLY A 312 -3.89 16.48 16.91
N ASN A 313 -5.03 16.23 17.54
CA ASN A 313 -5.35 14.96 18.20
C ASN A 313 -6.51 14.26 17.48
N ILE A 314 -6.26 13.81 16.25
CA ILE A 314 -7.28 13.22 15.37
C ILE A 314 -7.95 12.00 16.01
N VAL A 315 -7.19 11.12 16.66
CA VAL A 315 -7.73 9.91 17.30
C VAL A 315 -8.61 10.25 18.49
N GLY A 316 -8.19 11.16 19.37
CA GLY A 316 -8.98 11.61 20.51
C GLY A 316 -10.24 12.34 20.09
N ASP A 317 -10.17 13.11 19.00
CA ASP A 317 -11.34 13.80 18.46
C ASP A 317 -12.32 12.80 17.83
N ALA A 318 -11.84 11.79 17.12
CA ALA A 318 -12.67 10.71 16.58
C ALA A 318 -13.39 9.93 17.68
N VAL A 319 -12.68 9.57 18.76
CA VAL A 319 -13.29 8.86 19.91
C VAL A 319 -14.39 9.72 20.56
N ARG A 320 -14.18 11.04 20.75
CA ARG A 320 -15.20 11.95 21.28
C ARG A 320 -16.41 12.04 20.34
N ASN A 321 -16.19 12.29 19.05
CA ASN A 321 -17.27 12.36 18.07
C ASN A 321 -18.11 11.09 18.03
N LEU A 322 -17.47 9.91 18.07
CA LEU A 322 -18.17 8.62 18.11
C LEU A 322 -18.89 8.39 19.44
N SER A 323 -18.31 8.84 20.55
CA SER A 323 -18.96 8.77 21.87
C SER A 323 -20.23 9.64 21.94
N GLU A 324 -20.16 10.87 21.42
CA GLU A 324 -21.30 11.79 21.36
C GLU A 324 -22.38 11.31 20.38
N LEU A 325 -21.97 10.79 19.23
CA LEU A 325 -22.88 10.27 18.20
C LEU A 325 -23.60 8.99 18.68
N CYS A 326 -22.92 8.18 19.47
CA CYS A 326 -23.40 6.89 19.95
C CYS A 326 -23.99 6.02 18.80
N PRO A 327 -23.20 5.69 17.75
CA PRO A 327 -23.71 5.01 16.57
C PRO A 327 -24.15 3.58 16.89
N ASP A 328 -25.21 3.11 16.23
CA ASP A 328 -25.65 1.71 16.28
C ASP A 328 -24.70 0.78 15.52
N VAL A 329 -24.10 1.31 14.44
CA VAL A 329 -23.17 0.61 13.57
C VAL A 329 -22.01 1.53 13.23
N ILE A 330 -20.78 0.99 13.21
CA ILE A 330 -19.65 1.63 12.52
C ILE A 330 -19.30 0.78 11.30
N TYR A 331 -19.10 1.46 10.18
CA TYR A 331 -18.65 0.86 8.93
C TYR A 331 -17.31 1.46 8.50
N TYR A 332 -16.36 0.58 8.25
CA TYR A 332 -15.04 0.90 7.73
C TYR A 332 -14.95 0.41 6.27
N PRO A 333 -15.10 1.27 5.25
CA PRO A 333 -14.92 0.87 3.85
C PRO A 333 -13.53 0.31 3.57
N SER A 334 -12.54 0.80 4.31
CA SER A 334 -11.13 0.40 4.25
C SER A 334 -10.46 0.54 5.61
N VAL A 335 -9.45 -0.26 5.89
CA VAL A 335 -8.63 -0.21 7.13
C VAL A 335 -7.16 -0.36 6.79
N GLY A 336 -6.33 0.59 7.23
CA GLY A 336 -4.87 0.48 7.19
C GLY A 336 -4.14 1.58 6.42
N MET A 337 -4.80 2.35 5.55
CA MET A 337 -4.16 3.45 4.83
C MET A 337 -3.86 4.65 5.74
N PHE A 338 -4.60 4.80 6.84
CA PHE A 338 -4.38 5.84 7.85
C PHE A 338 -4.19 5.24 9.25
N PRO A 339 -3.36 5.87 10.10
CA PRO A 339 -3.27 5.50 11.51
C PRO A 339 -4.63 5.50 12.21
N LEU A 340 -5.53 6.43 11.83
CA LEU A 340 -6.85 6.59 12.42
C LEU A 340 -7.64 5.28 12.42
N THR A 341 -7.78 4.61 11.28
CA THR A 341 -8.58 3.38 11.19
C THR A 341 -7.93 2.22 11.93
N VAL A 342 -6.58 2.10 11.87
CA VAL A 342 -5.83 1.11 12.66
C VAL A 342 -6.09 1.30 14.17
N TYR A 343 -6.13 2.54 14.62
CA TYR A 343 -6.37 2.84 16.04
C TYR A 343 -7.82 2.62 16.45
N LEU A 344 -8.78 3.09 15.66
CA LEU A 344 -10.19 2.95 16.00
C LEU A 344 -10.67 1.50 15.94
N THR A 345 -10.19 0.70 15.02
CA THR A 345 -10.52 -0.74 14.94
C THR A 345 -9.96 -1.55 16.11
N ALA A 346 -8.97 -1.03 16.84
CA ALA A 346 -8.48 -1.65 18.07
C ALA A 346 -9.38 -1.41 19.29
N LEU A 347 -10.53 -0.71 19.12
CA LEU A 347 -11.47 -0.36 20.19
C LEU A 347 -12.91 -0.78 19.85
N ARG A 348 -13.72 -1.09 20.87
CA ARG A 348 -15.17 -1.25 20.73
C ARG A 348 -15.85 0.12 20.83
N LEU A 349 -16.28 0.67 19.71
CA LEU A 349 -16.86 2.01 19.60
C LEU A 349 -18.34 2.01 19.17
N ALA A 350 -18.86 0.85 18.75
CA ALA A 350 -20.27 0.63 18.44
C ALA A 350 -20.68 -0.81 18.76
N PRO A 351 -21.99 -1.07 18.91
CA PRO A 351 -22.55 -2.41 19.08
C PRO A 351 -22.20 -3.37 17.94
N LEU A 352 -22.14 -2.87 16.71
CA LEU A 352 -21.77 -3.61 15.51
C LEU A 352 -20.72 -2.81 14.75
N GLN A 353 -19.58 -3.42 14.46
CA GLN A 353 -18.49 -2.83 13.69
C GLN A 353 -18.18 -3.73 12.48
N LEU A 354 -18.34 -3.19 11.28
CA LEU A 354 -18.20 -3.88 10.02
C LEU A 354 -17.12 -3.24 9.16
N MET A 355 -16.48 -4.04 8.32
CA MET A 355 -15.53 -3.54 7.32
C MET A 355 -15.85 -4.09 5.92
N ALA A 356 -15.25 -3.48 4.89
CA ALA A 356 -15.29 -3.96 3.51
C ALA A 356 -13.89 -3.95 2.87
N LEU A 357 -13.86 -4.19 1.56
CA LEU A 357 -12.65 -4.55 0.81
C LEU A 357 -11.88 -3.37 0.21
N GLY A 358 -12.01 -2.16 0.75
CA GLY A 358 -11.21 -1.03 0.26
C GLY A 358 -9.70 -1.27 0.38
N HIS A 359 -9.26 -1.91 1.47
CA HIS A 359 -8.03 -2.68 1.53
C HIS A 359 -8.39 -4.14 1.81
N PRO A 360 -8.31 -5.05 0.81
CA PRO A 360 -8.90 -6.39 0.89
C PRO A 360 -8.03 -7.38 1.69
N ALA A 361 -7.94 -7.17 3.00
CA ALA A 361 -7.18 -8.02 3.90
C ALA A 361 -7.76 -7.99 5.32
N THR A 362 -7.63 -9.09 6.05
CA THR A 362 -8.02 -9.19 7.46
C THR A 362 -7.36 -8.11 8.32
N THR A 363 -8.05 -7.63 9.34
CA THR A 363 -7.52 -6.67 10.33
C THR A 363 -6.94 -7.33 11.57
N TRP A 364 -7.26 -8.59 11.83
CA TRP A 364 -6.97 -9.25 13.11
C TRP A 364 -7.46 -8.48 14.34
N SER A 365 -8.56 -7.73 14.18
CA SER A 365 -9.18 -7.00 15.28
C SER A 365 -10.28 -7.84 15.94
N GLU A 366 -10.25 -7.94 17.27
CA GLU A 366 -11.32 -8.55 18.08
C GLU A 366 -12.60 -7.69 18.12
N HIS A 367 -12.54 -6.46 17.61
CA HIS A 367 -13.64 -5.50 17.66
C HIS A 367 -14.36 -5.33 16.33
N ILE A 368 -13.88 -5.96 15.26
CA ILE A 368 -14.61 -6.02 13.98
C ILE A 368 -15.46 -7.30 13.97
N ASP A 369 -16.77 -7.11 13.91
CA ASP A 369 -17.76 -8.18 13.97
C ASP A 369 -17.95 -8.91 12.64
N GLY A 370 -17.47 -8.32 11.55
CA GLY A 370 -17.50 -8.98 10.26
C GLY A 370 -16.99 -8.16 9.08
N VAL A 371 -16.64 -8.86 8.04
CA VAL A 371 -16.24 -8.31 6.74
C VAL A 371 -17.29 -8.59 5.69
N LEU A 372 -17.65 -7.58 4.91
CA LEU A 372 -18.58 -7.67 3.78
C LEU A 372 -17.80 -7.91 2.48
N VAL A 373 -18.11 -9.02 1.80
CA VAL A 373 -17.36 -9.51 0.63
C VAL A 373 -18.36 -9.91 -0.45
N GLU A 374 -18.14 -9.45 -1.69
CA GLU A 374 -18.89 -10.01 -2.82
C GLU A 374 -18.58 -11.50 -2.97
N GLU A 375 -19.61 -12.31 -3.24
CA GLU A 375 -19.54 -13.77 -3.24
C GLU A 375 -18.50 -14.34 -4.22
N ASP A 376 -18.25 -13.67 -5.34
CA ASP A 376 -17.27 -14.07 -6.35
C ASP A 376 -15.86 -13.48 -6.12
N TYR A 377 -15.70 -12.61 -5.11
CA TYR A 377 -14.39 -12.13 -4.66
C TYR A 377 -13.82 -12.95 -3.51
N LEU A 378 -14.66 -13.77 -2.89
CA LEU A 378 -14.26 -14.62 -1.78
C LEU A 378 -13.52 -15.87 -2.32
N GLY A 379 -12.21 -15.96 -2.05
CA GLY A 379 -11.45 -17.18 -2.22
C GLY A 379 -11.76 -18.15 -1.06
N GLU A 380 -10.94 -18.13 -0.03
CA GLU A 380 -11.15 -18.93 1.18
C GLU A 380 -11.54 -18.02 2.36
N ALA A 381 -12.68 -18.30 3.00
CA ALA A 381 -13.14 -17.54 4.16
C ALA A 381 -12.15 -17.57 5.34
N GLY A 382 -11.35 -18.62 5.45
CA GLY A 382 -10.31 -18.78 6.46
C GLY A 382 -9.13 -17.79 6.35
N CYS A 383 -9.03 -17.00 5.28
CA CYS A 383 -8.04 -15.92 5.17
C CYS A 383 -8.39 -14.69 6.02
N PHE A 384 -9.61 -14.59 6.54
CA PHE A 384 -10.04 -13.56 7.48
C PHE A 384 -10.09 -14.11 8.90
N SER A 385 -9.65 -13.31 9.87
CA SER A 385 -9.90 -13.57 11.30
C SER A 385 -11.33 -13.20 11.71
N GLU A 386 -11.94 -12.27 10.96
CA GLU A 386 -13.29 -11.79 11.13
C GLU A 386 -14.31 -12.75 10.49
N PRO A 387 -15.54 -12.86 11.02
CA PRO A 387 -16.65 -13.50 10.31
C PRO A 387 -16.88 -12.88 8.93
N VAL A 388 -17.04 -13.72 7.91
CA VAL A 388 -17.29 -13.26 6.54
C VAL A 388 -18.79 -13.23 6.25
N PHE A 389 -19.28 -12.11 5.78
CA PHE A 389 -20.66 -11.91 5.33
C PHE A 389 -20.66 -11.63 3.83
N THR A 390 -21.11 -12.60 3.05
CA THR A 390 -21.20 -12.43 1.60
C THR A 390 -22.38 -11.57 1.20
N VAL A 391 -22.18 -10.80 0.13
CA VAL A 391 -23.19 -10.05 -0.61
C VAL A 391 -23.17 -10.50 -2.08
N PRO A 392 -24.27 -10.30 -2.84
CA PRO A 392 -24.28 -10.61 -4.27
C PRO A 392 -23.13 -9.94 -5.03
N SER A 393 -22.67 -10.57 -6.09
CA SER A 393 -21.53 -10.10 -6.90
C SER A 393 -21.74 -8.71 -7.52
N ASP A 394 -22.97 -8.24 -7.63
CA ASP A 394 -23.36 -6.93 -8.17
C ASP A 394 -23.80 -5.93 -7.08
N ALA A 395 -23.57 -6.25 -5.79
CA ALA A 395 -23.99 -5.38 -4.67
C ALA A 395 -23.08 -4.17 -4.44
N ILE A 396 -21.86 -4.20 -4.98
CA ILE A 396 -20.90 -3.11 -4.86
C ILE A 396 -20.39 -2.71 -6.26
N PRO A 397 -21.25 -2.13 -7.11
CA PRO A 397 -20.85 -1.74 -8.46
C PRO A 397 -19.83 -0.58 -8.42
N TYR A 398 -18.89 -0.63 -9.34
CA TYR A 398 -17.94 0.48 -9.53
C TYR A 398 -18.66 1.71 -10.08
N ILE A 399 -18.03 2.86 -9.97
CA ILE A 399 -18.39 4.03 -10.76
C ILE A 399 -17.25 4.42 -11.68
N PRO A 400 -17.56 4.95 -12.88
CA PRO A 400 -16.52 5.45 -13.78
C PRO A 400 -15.77 6.62 -13.14
N PRO A 401 -14.49 6.84 -13.49
CA PRO A 401 -13.77 8.03 -13.06
C PRO A 401 -14.50 9.30 -13.50
N ALA A 402 -14.62 10.29 -12.60
CA ALA A 402 -15.44 11.49 -12.80
C ALA A 402 -15.03 12.37 -14.01
N SER A 403 -13.84 12.19 -14.58
CA SER A 403 -13.29 13.00 -15.67
C SER A 403 -13.38 12.37 -17.06
N THR A 404 -14.04 11.22 -17.21
CA THR A 404 -13.97 10.49 -18.46
C THR A 404 -15.28 10.45 -19.20
N GLU A 405 -15.43 11.35 -20.17
CA GLU A 405 -15.94 10.87 -21.47
C GLU A 405 -15.10 9.65 -21.86
N ARG A 406 -15.76 8.52 -22.11
CA ARG A 406 -15.10 7.31 -22.60
C ARG A 406 -14.33 7.72 -23.86
N ILE A 407 -13.03 7.89 -23.77
CA ILE A 407 -12.16 7.92 -24.94
C ILE A 407 -12.15 6.48 -25.42
N LEU A 408 -13.20 6.13 -26.21
CA LEU A 408 -13.13 4.94 -27.04
C LEU A 408 -11.85 5.11 -27.84
N PRO A 409 -10.94 4.12 -27.78
CA PRO A 409 -9.80 4.19 -28.65
C PRO A 409 -10.35 4.33 -30.07
N GLU A 410 -9.89 5.34 -30.80
CA GLU A 410 -9.67 5.16 -32.24
C GLU A 410 -8.61 4.05 -32.38
N ARG A 411 -8.92 2.88 -31.84
CA ARG A 411 -8.14 1.71 -32.14
C ARG A 411 -8.43 1.45 -33.59
N LEU A 412 -7.44 1.79 -34.41
CA LEU A 412 -7.35 1.18 -35.73
C LEU A 412 -7.67 -0.29 -35.50
N PRO A 413 -8.73 -0.82 -36.15
CA PRO A 413 -9.07 -2.22 -36.02
C PRO A 413 -7.80 -3.02 -36.09
N PHE A 414 -7.65 -4.02 -35.24
CA PHE A 414 -6.39 -4.83 -35.16
C PHE A 414 -5.93 -5.29 -36.55
N ARG A 415 -6.86 -5.47 -37.50
CA ARG A 415 -6.65 -5.72 -38.94
C ARG A 415 -5.92 -4.59 -39.67
N GLU A 416 -6.08 -3.34 -39.29
CA GLU A 416 -5.37 -2.23 -39.94
C GLU A 416 -3.98 -2.03 -39.34
N ARG A 417 -3.77 -2.37 -38.05
CA ARG A 417 -2.43 -2.49 -37.48
C ARG A 417 -1.66 -3.67 -38.05
N SER A 418 -2.32 -4.78 -38.36
CA SER A 418 -1.67 -5.95 -38.98
C SER A 418 -1.50 -5.82 -40.49
N LYS A 419 -2.24 -4.92 -41.15
CA LYS A 419 -2.14 -4.64 -42.60
C LYS A 419 -1.26 -3.46 -42.93
N ALA A 420 -1.19 -2.44 -42.07
CA ALA A 420 -0.10 -1.47 -42.10
C ALA A 420 1.13 -2.27 -41.70
N ALA A 421 1.96 -2.64 -42.69
CA ALA A 421 3.17 -3.42 -42.52
C ALA A 421 3.86 -3.11 -41.18
N TRP A 422 3.39 -3.78 -40.13
CA TRP A 422 4.02 -3.73 -38.83
C TRP A 422 5.36 -4.40 -39.07
N PRO A 423 6.49 -3.70 -38.96
CA PRO A 423 7.77 -4.37 -39.09
C PRO A 423 7.72 -5.48 -38.04
N VAL A 424 8.13 -6.69 -38.40
CA VAL A 424 8.26 -7.86 -37.53
C VAL A 424 9.08 -7.54 -36.26
N GLU A 425 9.70 -6.40 -36.22
CA GLU A 425 10.62 -5.88 -35.20
C GLU A 425 9.95 -5.06 -34.08
N LEU A 426 8.66 -4.66 -34.20
CA LEU A 426 8.03 -3.89 -33.12
C LEU A 426 7.56 -4.82 -32.00
N PRO A 427 7.88 -4.49 -30.73
CA PRO A 427 7.52 -5.33 -29.60
C PRO A 427 6.01 -5.32 -29.32
N VAL A 428 5.49 -6.44 -28.83
CA VAL A 428 4.18 -6.50 -28.21
C VAL A 428 4.23 -5.70 -26.90
N ARG A 429 3.42 -4.66 -26.81
CA ARG A 429 3.37 -3.79 -25.64
C ARG A 429 2.40 -4.34 -24.60
N VAL A 430 2.90 -4.60 -23.40
CA VAL A 430 2.18 -5.23 -22.29
C VAL A 430 2.03 -4.23 -21.16
N ALA A 431 0.80 -3.83 -20.84
CA ALA A 431 0.53 -2.91 -19.75
C ALA A 431 0.67 -3.60 -18.37
N VAL A 432 1.37 -2.94 -17.46
CA VAL A 432 1.45 -3.29 -16.04
C VAL A 432 0.90 -2.10 -15.25
N CYS A 433 -0.40 -2.15 -14.92
CA CYS A 433 -1.09 -1.08 -14.20
C CYS A 433 -1.15 -1.44 -12.73
N SER A 434 -0.26 -0.89 -11.90
CA SER A 434 -0.22 -1.27 -10.50
C SER A 434 0.19 -0.14 -9.57
N SER A 435 -0.10 -0.26 -8.28
CA SER A 435 0.54 0.56 -7.27
C SER A 435 1.97 0.07 -6.99
N VAL A 436 2.81 0.97 -6.49
CA VAL A 436 4.25 0.70 -6.25
C VAL A 436 4.49 -0.49 -5.33
N MET A 437 3.60 -0.75 -4.36
CA MET A 437 3.72 -1.82 -3.37
C MET A 437 3.60 -3.22 -3.98
N LYS A 438 2.97 -3.35 -5.14
CA LYS A 438 2.71 -4.64 -5.80
C LYS A 438 3.89 -5.11 -6.65
N ILE A 439 4.88 -4.24 -6.90
CA ILE A 439 6.08 -4.61 -7.64
C ILE A 439 7.04 -5.32 -6.70
N ASN A 440 7.20 -6.61 -6.88
CA ASN A 440 8.05 -7.49 -6.08
C ASN A 440 9.02 -8.28 -6.97
N PRO A 441 10.09 -8.88 -6.41
CA PRO A 441 11.10 -9.57 -7.21
C PRO A 441 10.55 -10.79 -7.96
N GLY A 442 9.64 -11.57 -7.34
CA GLY A 442 9.05 -12.75 -7.99
C GLY A 442 8.24 -12.37 -9.23
N PHE A 443 7.49 -11.28 -9.16
CA PHE A 443 6.77 -10.75 -10.31
C PHE A 443 7.73 -10.27 -11.41
N LEU A 444 8.76 -9.49 -11.07
CA LEU A 444 9.75 -9.00 -12.04
C LEU A 444 10.52 -10.15 -12.72
N GLU A 445 10.91 -11.17 -11.97
CA GLU A 445 11.56 -12.38 -12.52
C GLU A 445 10.63 -13.15 -13.46
N THR A 446 9.31 -13.18 -13.16
CA THR A 446 8.32 -13.81 -14.03
C THR A 446 8.16 -13.03 -15.35
N LEU A 447 8.13 -11.71 -15.30
CA LEU A 447 8.10 -10.88 -16.51
C LEU A 447 9.37 -11.05 -17.34
N LYS A 448 10.52 -11.20 -16.68
CA LYS A 448 11.78 -11.51 -17.38
C LYS A 448 11.72 -12.87 -18.08
N GLU A 449 11.22 -13.90 -17.40
CA GLU A 449 11.03 -15.23 -18.00
C GLU A 449 10.11 -15.17 -19.23
N ILE A 450 9.03 -14.40 -19.17
CA ILE A 450 8.13 -14.19 -20.30
C ILE A 450 8.89 -13.51 -21.46
N SER A 451 9.64 -12.45 -21.17
CA SER A 451 10.45 -11.74 -22.16
C SER A 451 11.47 -12.66 -22.86
N ASP A 452 12.12 -13.54 -22.08
CA ASP A 452 13.14 -14.45 -22.56
C ASP A 452 12.55 -15.62 -23.40
N ARG A 453 11.29 -16.02 -23.13
CA ARG A 453 10.62 -17.18 -23.75
C ARG A 453 9.67 -16.81 -24.88
N SER A 454 9.26 -15.56 -24.99
CA SER A 454 8.35 -15.10 -26.05
C SER A 454 9.01 -15.23 -27.43
N ARG A 455 8.23 -15.65 -28.42
CA ARG A 455 8.67 -15.77 -29.82
C ARG A 455 8.76 -14.43 -30.54
N VAL A 456 8.18 -13.39 -29.95
CA VAL A 456 8.20 -12.02 -30.47
C VAL A 456 8.78 -11.10 -29.40
N PRO A 457 9.40 -9.98 -29.80
CA PRO A 457 9.84 -9.00 -28.81
C PRO A 457 8.66 -8.52 -27.94
N VAL A 458 8.90 -8.42 -26.62
CA VAL A 458 7.91 -7.95 -25.64
C VAL A 458 8.46 -6.71 -24.93
N GLN A 459 7.63 -5.68 -24.79
CA GLN A 459 7.93 -4.49 -24.01
C GLN A 459 6.88 -4.33 -22.90
N PHE A 460 7.31 -4.46 -21.66
CA PHE A 460 6.48 -4.16 -20.50
C PHE A 460 6.41 -2.65 -20.27
N CYS A 461 5.19 -2.11 -20.20
CA CYS A 461 4.91 -0.70 -19.99
C CYS A 461 4.29 -0.54 -18.61
N PHE A 462 5.08 -0.03 -17.65
CA PHE A 462 4.65 0.15 -16.27
C PHE A 462 3.97 1.51 -16.10
N TYR A 463 2.74 1.48 -15.62
CA TYR A 463 1.94 2.64 -15.25
C TYR A 463 1.65 2.55 -13.74
N MET A 464 2.51 3.19 -12.95
CA MET A 464 2.49 3.02 -11.50
C MET A 464 1.77 4.18 -10.81
N GLY A 465 0.64 3.88 -10.17
CA GLY A 465 -0.04 4.84 -9.31
C GLY A 465 0.82 5.21 -8.09
N PHE A 466 0.85 6.50 -7.74
CA PHE A 466 1.61 7.05 -6.60
C PHE A 466 3.13 6.89 -6.68
N ALA A 467 3.69 6.68 -7.88
CA ALA A 467 5.12 6.62 -8.12
C ALA A 467 5.66 8.03 -8.40
N TRP A 468 6.14 8.71 -7.36
CA TRP A 468 6.74 10.04 -7.46
C TRP A 468 8.14 10.09 -6.86
N GLY A 469 8.90 11.11 -7.23
CA GLY A 469 10.18 11.45 -6.64
C GLY A 469 11.14 10.28 -6.55
N LEU A 470 11.76 10.09 -5.39
CA LEU A 470 12.75 9.04 -5.18
C LEU A 470 12.15 7.62 -5.22
N THR A 471 10.86 7.45 -4.87
CA THR A 471 10.19 6.15 -4.97
C THR A 471 10.08 5.71 -6.43
N PHE A 472 9.71 6.63 -7.32
CA PHE A 472 9.70 6.37 -8.77
C PHE A 472 11.09 6.00 -9.28
N GLU A 473 12.10 6.79 -8.91
CA GLU A 473 13.47 6.57 -9.38
C GLU A 473 14.04 5.21 -8.92
N TYR A 474 13.81 4.84 -7.67
CA TYR A 474 14.21 3.53 -7.14
C TYR A 474 13.56 2.37 -7.91
N LEU A 475 12.25 2.44 -8.14
CA LEU A 475 11.53 1.43 -8.91
C LEU A 475 11.99 1.39 -10.36
N ARG A 476 12.11 2.54 -11.02
CA ARG A 476 12.60 2.63 -12.40
C ARG A 476 13.98 1.97 -12.55
N GLN A 477 14.92 2.29 -11.66
CA GLN A 477 16.25 1.68 -11.68
C GLN A 477 16.18 0.16 -11.45
N THR A 478 15.31 -0.30 -10.55
CA THR A 478 15.19 -1.74 -10.26
C THR A 478 14.53 -2.49 -11.39
N ILE A 479 13.44 -1.97 -11.95
CA ILE A 479 12.73 -2.56 -13.09
C ILE A 479 13.65 -2.62 -14.31
N CYS A 480 14.28 -1.51 -14.69
CA CYS A 480 15.15 -1.46 -15.87
C CYS A 480 16.41 -2.34 -15.75
N ARG A 481 16.83 -2.68 -14.53
CA ARG A 481 17.94 -3.63 -14.30
C ARG A 481 17.52 -5.07 -14.63
N VAL A 482 16.27 -5.44 -14.34
CA VAL A 482 15.73 -6.78 -14.62
C VAL A 482 15.17 -6.86 -16.04
N LEU A 483 14.54 -5.80 -16.50
CA LEU A 483 13.85 -5.65 -17.78
C LEU A 483 14.40 -4.42 -18.53
N PRO A 484 15.53 -4.52 -19.23
CA PRO A 484 16.18 -3.36 -19.88
C PRO A 484 15.31 -2.66 -20.94
N SER A 485 14.39 -3.39 -21.59
CA SER A 485 13.47 -2.86 -22.60
C SER A 485 12.18 -2.28 -22.02
N ALA A 486 11.98 -2.32 -20.69
CA ALA A 486 10.76 -1.82 -20.07
C ALA A 486 10.62 -0.30 -20.21
N GLU A 487 9.40 0.13 -20.48
CA GLU A 487 8.98 1.52 -20.34
C GLU A 487 8.42 1.73 -18.93
N VAL A 488 8.98 2.64 -18.17
CA VAL A 488 8.58 2.89 -16.80
C VAL A 488 8.08 4.32 -16.68
N ASN A 489 6.80 4.49 -16.46
CA ASN A 489 6.14 5.78 -16.39
C ASN A 489 5.91 6.19 -14.93
N ALA A 490 6.17 7.46 -14.63
CA ALA A 490 5.72 8.09 -13.38
C ALA A 490 4.19 8.15 -13.35
N HIS A 491 3.64 8.62 -12.24
CA HIS A 491 2.19 8.85 -12.16
C HIS A 491 1.72 9.79 -13.28
N LEU A 492 0.79 9.32 -14.10
CA LEU A 492 0.23 10.07 -15.22
C LEU A 492 -1.15 10.64 -14.85
N PRO A 493 -1.50 11.84 -15.34
CA PRO A 493 -2.87 12.31 -15.35
C PRO A 493 -3.80 11.31 -16.05
N VAL A 494 -5.06 11.21 -15.61
CA VAL A 494 -6.00 10.17 -16.06
C VAL A 494 -6.13 10.11 -17.60
N GLN A 495 -6.22 11.25 -18.28
CA GLN A 495 -6.33 11.28 -19.74
C GLN A 495 -5.08 10.77 -20.47
N GLU A 496 -3.89 11.11 -19.95
CA GLU A 496 -2.62 10.65 -20.50
C GLU A 496 -2.43 9.16 -20.24
N TYR A 497 -2.80 8.70 -19.05
CA TYR A 497 -2.80 7.29 -18.69
C TYR A 497 -3.69 6.46 -19.63
N GLN A 498 -4.91 6.92 -19.91
CA GLN A 498 -5.82 6.23 -20.85
C GLN A 498 -5.27 6.18 -22.28
N LYS A 499 -4.69 7.30 -22.76
CA LYS A 499 -4.01 7.31 -24.06
C LYS A 499 -2.83 6.34 -24.10
N ALA A 500 -2.05 6.27 -23.03
CA ALA A 500 -0.92 5.36 -22.91
C ALA A 500 -1.36 3.89 -22.94
N LEU A 501 -2.44 3.55 -22.24
CA LEU A 501 -3.05 2.21 -22.29
C LEU A 501 -3.46 1.80 -23.70
N ASN A 502 -3.97 2.74 -24.52
CA ASN A 502 -4.34 2.47 -25.90
C ASN A 502 -3.15 2.08 -26.79
N SER A 503 -1.92 2.36 -26.38
CA SER A 503 -0.72 1.92 -27.07
C SER A 503 -0.33 0.46 -26.74
N CYS A 504 -0.95 -0.15 -25.73
CA CYS A 504 -0.70 -1.53 -25.33
C CYS A 504 -1.65 -2.52 -26.01
N GLU A 505 -1.27 -3.80 -26.08
CA GLU A 505 -2.04 -4.86 -26.75
C GLU A 505 -2.67 -5.84 -25.77
N LEU A 506 -2.13 -5.95 -24.58
CA LEU A 506 -2.62 -6.76 -23.47
C LEU A 506 -2.14 -6.17 -22.14
N PHE A 507 -2.69 -6.68 -21.05
CA PHE A 507 -2.21 -6.33 -19.72
C PHE A 507 -1.85 -7.57 -18.90
N VAL A 508 -1.07 -7.36 -17.85
CA VAL A 508 -0.75 -8.37 -16.84
C VAL A 508 -0.93 -7.79 -15.46
N ASN A 509 -1.61 -8.54 -14.57
CA ASN A 509 -1.77 -8.13 -13.18
C ASN A 509 -0.62 -8.64 -12.32
N PRO A 510 -0.13 -7.84 -11.35
CA PRO A 510 0.85 -8.29 -10.38
C PRO A 510 0.27 -9.36 -9.46
N PHE A 511 1.16 -10.12 -8.81
CA PHE A 511 0.84 -11.10 -7.79
C PHE A 511 1.93 -11.08 -6.69
N PRO A 512 1.64 -11.57 -5.47
CA PRO A 512 0.41 -12.20 -5.01
C PRO A 512 -0.77 -11.24 -4.82
N PHE A 513 -0.55 -9.93 -4.76
CA PHE A 513 -1.61 -8.95 -4.62
C PHE A 513 -2.09 -8.47 -5.99
N GLY A 514 -3.35 -8.81 -6.33
CA GLY A 514 -3.98 -8.45 -7.61
C GLY A 514 -4.20 -6.96 -7.83
N ASN A 515 -4.92 -6.60 -8.89
CA ASN A 515 -4.91 -5.21 -9.36
C ASN A 515 -6.27 -4.49 -9.36
N THR A 516 -7.39 -5.15 -9.28
CA THR A 516 -8.74 -4.58 -9.17
C THR A 516 -9.00 -3.33 -10.06
N ASN A 517 -8.69 -2.11 -9.59
CA ASN A 517 -8.95 -0.87 -10.32
C ASN A 517 -8.18 -0.75 -11.64
N GLY A 518 -6.92 -1.17 -11.67
CA GLY A 518 -6.14 -1.17 -12.92
C GLY A 518 -6.68 -2.18 -13.93
N LEU A 519 -7.25 -3.31 -13.47
CA LEU A 519 -7.96 -4.26 -14.31
C LEU A 519 -9.20 -3.59 -14.93
N VAL A 520 -10.03 -2.93 -14.12
CA VAL A 520 -11.19 -2.18 -14.61
C VAL A 520 -10.79 -1.17 -15.68
N ASP A 521 -9.72 -0.42 -15.46
CA ASP A 521 -9.24 0.57 -16.42
C ASP A 521 -8.76 -0.07 -17.74
N THR A 522 -8.07 -1.22 -17.68
CA THR A 522 -7.54 -1.92 -18.88
C THR A 522 -8.63 -2.60 -19.69
N VAL A 523 -9.58 -3.30 -19.06
CA VAL A 523 -10.67 -3.97 -19.79
C VAL A 523 -11.64 -2.98 -20.44
N ARG A 524 -11.85 -1.81 -19.86
CA ARG A 524 -12.61 -0.71 -20.47
C ARG A 524 -11.98 -0.23 -21.79
N GLN A 525 -10.66 -0.35 -21.91
CA GLN A 525 -9.92 -0.08 -23.15
C GLN A 525 -9.93 -1.29 -24.11
N GLY A 526 -10.64 -2.38 -23.76
CA GLY A 526 -10.67 -3.61 -24.55
C GLY A 526 -9.35 -4.37 -24.54
N LEU A 527 -8.48 -4.19 -23.55
CA LEU A 527 -7.25 -4.97 -23.41
C LEU A 527 -7.57 -6.34 -22.82
N PRO A 528 -7.24 -7.46 -23.48
CA PRO A 528 -7.20 -8.76 -22.82
C PRO A 528 -6.02 -8.83 -21.88
N GLY A 529 -6.09 -9.69 -20.86
CA GLY A 529 -5.00 -9.81 -19.91
C GLY A 529 -4.94 -11.13 -19.18
N VAL A 530 -3.98 -11.22 -18.25
CA VAL A 530 -3.75 -12.38 -17.40
C VAL A 530 -3.70 -11.95 -15.95
N CYS A 531 -4.35 -12.71 -15.07
CA CYS A 531 -4.22 -12.57 -13.62
C CYS A 531 -3.76 -13.88 -12.99
N MET A 532 -3.23 -13.79 -11.76
CA MET A 532 -2.99 -14.94 -10.90
C MET A 532 -4.03 -14.92 -9.77
N THR A 533 -4.63 -16.06 -9.49
CA THR A 533 -5.57 -16.25 -8.39
C THR A 533 -4.94 -16.93 -7.19
N GLY A 534 -5.62 -16.88 -6.05
CA GLY A 534 -5.20 -17.53 -4.83
C GLY A 534 -6.29 -17.52 -3.75
N PRO A 535 -5.99 -18.01 -2.54
CA PRO A 535 -7.00 -18.19 -1.49
C PRO A 535 -7.47 -16.88 -0.84
N GLU A 536 -6.63 -15.86 -0.84
CA GLU A 536 -6.95 -14.59 -0.20
C GLU A 536 -7.76 -13.67 -1.13
N VAL A 537 -8.65 -12.85 -0.58
CA VAL A 537 -9.49 -11.95 -1.37
C VAL A 537 -8.67 -11.06 -2.29
N HIS A 538 -7.56 -10.47 -1.83
CA HIS A 538 -6.73 -9.60 -2.66
C HIS A 538 -6.06 -10.31 -3.85
N THR A 539 -6.01 -11.64 -3.86
CA THR A 539 -5.57 -12.45 -4.99
C THR A 539 -6.75 -12.96 -5.83
N HIS A 540 -7.95 -13.09 -5.22
CA HIS A 540 -9.13 -13.70 -5.83
C HIS A 540 -10.03 -12.69 -6.56
N ILE A 541 -10.01 -11.42 -6.18
CA ILE A 541 -10.84 -10.37 -6.82
C ILE A 541 -10.66 -10.32 -8.33
N ASP A 542 -9.42 -10.45 -8.81
CA ASP A 542 -9.14 -10.40 -10.25
C ASP A 542 -9.77 -11.59 -10.99
N GLU A 543 -9.80 -12.78 -10.38
CA GLU A 543 -10.51 -13.96 -10.89
C GLU A 543 -12.02 -13.68 -11.00
N GLY A 544 -12.64 -13.16 -9.93
CA GLY A 544 -14.05 -12.79 -9.92
C GLY A 544 -14.39 -11.81 -11.05
N LEU A 545 -13.58 -10.77 -11.22
CA LEU A 545 -13.76 -9.81 -12.33
C LEU A 545 -13.58 -10.45 -13.71
N PHE A 546 -12.59 -11.34 -13.90
CA PHE A 546 -12.40 -12.06 -15.18
C PHE A 546 -13.62 -12.89 -15.52
N ARG A 547 -14.20 -13.59 -14.54
CA ARG A 547 -15.42 -14.39 -14.73
C ARG A 547 -16.65 -13.54 -15.03
N ARG A 548 -16.87 -12.42 -14.32
CA ARG A 548 -17.95 -11.45 -14.61
C ARG A 548 -17.87 -10.94 -16.04
N LEU A 549 -16.66 -10.71 -16.55
CA LEU A 549 -16.41 -10.23 -17.91
C LEU A 549 -16.46 -11.34 -18.98
N GLY A 550 -16.63 -12.59 -18.58
CA GLY A 550 -16.65 -13.74 -19.49
C GLY A 550 -15.30 -14.04 -20.13
N LEU A 551 -14.20 -13.65 -19.50
CA LEU A 551 -12.85 -13.98 -19.98
C LEU A 551 -12.56 -15.47 -19.76
N PRO A 552 -11.77 -16.11 -20.67
CA PRO A 552 -11.45 -17.53 -20.56
C PRO A 552 -10.71 -17.90 -19.28
N GLU A 553 -11.06 -19.03 -18.67
CA GLU A 553 -10.38 -19.59 -17.49
C GLU A 553 -8.86 -19.80 -17.70
N SER A 554 -8.42 -20.03 -18.93
CA SER A 554 -7.00 -20.15 -19.28
C SER A 554 -6.18 -18.87 -19.08
N LEU A 555 -6.82 -17.75 -18.81
CA LEU A 555 -6.17 -16.46 -18.47
C LEU A 555 -6.12 -16.21 -16.96
N ILE A 556 -6.70 -17.11 -16.16
CA ILE A 556 -6.66 -17.09 -14.69
C ILE A 556 -5.67 -18.17 -14.25
N ALA A 557 -4.47 -17.74 -13.90
CA ALA A 557 -3.38 -18.64 -13.52
C ALA A 557 -3.44 -18.98 -12.02
N ARG A 558 -3.11 -20.21 -11.65
CA ARG A 558 -3.01 -20.67 -10.26
C ARG A 558 -1.59 -20.69 -9.73
N ASP A 559 -0.64 -20.67 -10.64
CA ASP A 559 0.79 -20.65 -10.33
C ASP A 559 1.59 -19.88 -11.38
N ARG A 560 2.89 -19.71 -11.12
CA ARG A 560 3.80 -19.00 -12.01
C ARG A 560 3.90 -19.64 -13.40
N ASN A 561 3.86 -20.98 -13.50
CA ASN A 561 3.99 -21.66 -14.78
C ASN A 561 2.76 -21.44 -15.65
N GLU A 562 1.56 -21.56 -15.07
CA GLU A 562 0.29 -21.24 -15.75
C GLU A 562 0.27 -19.76 -16.18
N TYR A 563 0.73 -18.85 -15.31
CA TYR A 563 0.80 -17.43 -15.62
C TYR A 563 1.71 -17.14 -16.82
N VAL A 564 2.91 -17.68 -16.82
CA VAL A 564 3.86 -17.54 -17.96
C VAL A 564 3.24 -18.12 -19.23
N ALA A 565 2.64 -19.32 -19.16
CA ALA A 565 2.01 -19.96 -20.33
C ALA A 565 0.83 -19.13 -20.88
N ALA A 566 0.00 -18.57 -19.98
CA ALA A 566 -1.13 -17.72 -20.37
C ALA A 566 -0.65 -16.43 -21.06
N VAL A 567 0.35 -15.75 -20.52
CA VAL A 567 0.90 -14.53 -21.13
C VAL A 567 1.55 -14.85 -22.47
N LEU A 568 2.35 -15.93 -22.58
CA LEU A 568 2.96 -16.36 -23.85
C LEU A 568 1.90 -16.70 -24.91
N SER A 569 0.78 -17.28 -24.52
CA SER A 569 -0.33 -17.55 -25.45
C SER A 569 -0.90 -16.27 -26.05
N LEU A 570 -0.93 -15.18 -25.28
CA LEU A 570 -1.37 -13.87 -25.73
C LEU A 570 -0.29 -13.15 -26.55
N THR A 571 0.97 -13.16 -26.12
CA THR A 571 2.06 -12.47 -26.84
C THR A 571 2.31 -13.10 -28.20
N ASP A 572 2.29 -14.44 -28.28
CA ASP A 572 2.62 -15.19 -29.49
C ASP A 572 1.45 -15.29 -30.50
N SER A 573 0.20 -14.95 -30.09
CA SER A 573 -0.98 -15.10 -30.94
C SER A 573 -1.77 -13.78 -31.14
N PRO A 574 -1.48 -13.02 -32.20
CA PRO A 574 -2.27 -11.83 -32.55
C PRO A 574 -3.76 -12.14 -32.74
N ARG A 575 -4.10 -13.31 -33.31
CA ARG A 575 -5.49 -13.75 -33.50
C ARG A 575 -6.23 -13.96 -32.19
N LEU A 576 -5.55 -14.47 -31.16
CA LEU A 576 -6.16 -14.67 -29.83
C LEU A 576 -6.44 -13.31 -29.20
N ARG A 577 -5.48 -12.37 -29.24
CA ARG A 577 -5.69 -11.01 -28.74
C ARG A 577 -6.87 -10.32 -29.45
N GLU A 578 -6.93 -10.39 -30.79
CA GLU A 578 -8.03 -9.81 -31.59
C GLU A 578 -9.39 -10.37 -31.18
N ARG A 579 -9.49 -11.70 -31.02
CA ARG A 579 -10.74 -12.36 -30.62
C ARG A 579 -11.20 -11.90 -29.23
N LEU A 580 -10.28 -11.87 -28.26
CA LEU A 580 -10.60 -11.47 -26.89
C LEU A 580 -10.93 -9.98 -26.79
N GLN A 581 -10.23 -9.13 -27.54
CA GLN A 581 -10.55 -7.71 -27.64
C GLN A 581 -11.97 -7.51 -28.20
N LYS A 582 -12.30 -8.23 -29.27
CA LYS A 582 -13.65 -8.19 -29.86
C LYS A 582 -14.70 -8.63 -28.84
N GLN A 583 -14.45 -9.72 -28.11
CA GLN A 583 -15.32 -10.21 -27.05
C GLN A 583 -15.54 -9.16 -25.96
N LEU A 584 -14.49 -8.50 -25.47
CA LEU A 584 -14.60 -7.43 -24.47
C LEU A 584 -15.38 -6.21 -24.99
N MET A 585 -15.23 -5.88 -26.27
CA MET A 585 -15.96 -4.76 -26.88
C MET A 585 -17.44 -5.09 -27.16
N GLU A 586 -17.77 -6.36 -27.45
CA GLU A 586 -19.13 -6.86 -27.66
C GLU A 586 -19.85 -7.11 -26.33
N ASN A 587 -19.15 -7.58 -25.30
CA ASN A 587 -19.67 -7.63 -23.94
C ASN A 587 -19.75 -6.19 -23.41
N ASP A 588 -20.91 -5.79 -22.92
CA ASP A 588 -21.08 -4.47 -22.34
C ASP A 588 -20.33 -4.37 -20.99
N VAL A 589 -18.99 -4.18 -21.09
CA VAL A 589 -18.06 -4.13 -19.95
C VAL A 589 -18.50 -3.04 -18.95
N GLU A 590 -19.03 -1.93 -19.45
CA GLU A 590 -19.49 -0.84 -18.57
C GLU A 590 -20.73 -1.26 -17.79
N LYS A 591 -21.66 -1.94 -18.43
CA LYS A 591 -22.82 -2.49 -17.74
C LYS A 591 -22.43 -3.50 -16.67
N VAL A 592 -21.53 -4.44 -17.01
CA VAL A 592 -21.06 -5.46 -16.07
C VAL A 592 -20.37 -4.86 -14.85
N LEU A 593 -19.63 -3.75 -15.02
CA LEU A 593 -18.83 -3.16 -13.95
C LEU A 593 -19.57 -2.07 -13.16
N PHE A 594 -20.44 -1.29 -13.81
CA PHE A 594 -21.01 -0.07 -13.24
C PHE A 594 -22.50 -0.13 -12.92
N GLU A 595 -23.20 -1.16 -13.41
CA GLU A 595 -24.59 -1.43 -13.01
C GLU A 595 -24.63 -2.53 -11.94
N GLY A 596 -25.57 -2.42 -11.01
CA GLY A 596 -25.71 -3.41 -9.95
C GLY A 596 -26.86 -3.08 -9.01
N ARG A 597 -26.91 -3.81 -7.88
CA ARG A 597 -27.94 -3.72 -6.85
C ARG A 597 -27.37 -3.28 -5.50
N PRO A 598 -26.95 -2.01 -5.36
CA PRO A 598 -26.38 -1.52 -4.11
C PRO A 598 -27.35 -1.60 -2.90
N GLU A 599 -28.66 -1.66 -3.15
CA GLU A 599 -29.68 -1.93 -2.13
C GLU A 599 -29.49 -3.29 -1.46
N ALA A 600 -29.02 -4.31 -2.17
CA ALA A 600 -28.73 -5.63 -1.58
C ALA A 600 -27.61 -5.56 -0.53
N PHE A 601 -26.60 -4.69 -0.74
CA PHE A 601 -25.60 -4.38 0.28
C PHE A 601 -26.23 -3.72 1.51
N ALA A 602 -27.05 -2.71 1.30
CA ALA A 602 -27.71 -1.96 2.38
C ALA A 602 -28.64 -2.86 3.20
N GLU A 603 -29.45 -3.70 2.55
CA GLU A 603 -30.31 -4.70 3.20
C GLU A 603 -29.48 -5.69 4.04
N ARG A 604 -28.34 -6.17 3.52
CA ARG A 604 -27.46 -7.07 4.25
C ARG A 604 -26.95 -6.43 5.55
N VAL A 605 -26.47 -5.20 5.49
CA VAL A 605 -26.00 -4.45 6.67
C VAL A 605 -27.16 -4.25 7.67
N PHE A 606 -28.34 -3.91 7.19
CA PHE A 606 -29.52 -3.72 8.03
C PHE A 606 -29.93 -5.01 8.74
N HIS A 607 -29.91 -6.16 8.05
CA HIS A 607 -30.20 -7.46 8.66
C HIS A 607 -29.17 -7.82 9.75
N LEU A 608 -27.88 -7.60 9.49
CA LEU A 608 -26.83 -7.82 10.49
C LEU A 608 -27.04 -6.97 11.74
N TRP A 609 -27.44 -5.71 11.58
CA TRP A 609 -27.79 -4.85 12.72
C TRP A 609 -29.02 -5.36 13.47
N CYS A 610 -30.07 -5.79 12.78
CA CYS A 610 -31.26 -6.35 13.41
C CYS A 610 -30.94 -7.60 14.24
N ASP A 611 -30.11 -8.50 13.73
CA ASP A 611 -29.71 -9.72 14.42
C ASP A 611 -28.80 -9.44 15.62
N ASN A 612 -27.84 -8.55 15.49
CA ASN A 612 -27.02 -8.07 16.62
C ASN A 612 -27.89 -7.48 17.73
N ARG A 613 -28.88 -6.65 17.37
CA ARG A 613 -29.81 -6.05 18.34
C ARG A 613 -30.67 -7.09 19.07
N LYS A 614 -31.13 -8.15 18.39
CA LYS A 614 -31.87 -9.26 19.01
C LYS A 614 -31.01 -10.00 20.02
N GLN A 615 -29.77 -10.36 19.62
CA GLN A 615 -28.83 -11.10 20.48
C GLN A 615 -28.51 -10.34 21.77
N ARG A 616 -28.31 -9.03 21.69
CA ARG A 616 -28.06 -8.18 22.86
C ARG A 616 -29.24 -8.13 23.82
N ARG A 617 -30.47 -8.00 23.30
CA ARG A 617 -31.68 -8.02 24.13
C ARG A 617 -31.90 -9.34 24.87
N THR A 618 -31.47 -10.46 24.27
CA THR A 618 -31.56 -11.78 24.91
C THR A 618 -30.41 -11.99 25.90
N GLY A 619 -29.22 -11.43 25.66
CA GLY A 619 -28.06 -11.50 26.55
C GLY A 619 -28.24 -10.61 27.82
N ASP A 620 -28.89 -9.45 27.71
CA ASP A 620 -29.19 -8.57 28.84
C ASP A 620 -30.36 -9.11 29.73
N ALA A 621 -31.11 -10.10 29.22
CA ALA A 621 -32.24 -10.73 29.93
C ALA A 621 -31.86 -12.05 30.65
N ALA A 622 -30.61 -12.55 30.46
CA ALA A 622 -30.05 -13.74 31.10
C ALA A 622 -29.03 -13.36 32.18
#